data_944c92b3d5be5e2f1e9ddeef7cb43f3b
#
_entry.id   944c92b3d5be5e2f1e9ddeef7cb43f3b
#
_cell.length_a   1.000
_cell.length_b   1.000
_cell.length_c   1.000
_cell.angle_alpha   90.00
_cell.angle_beta   90.00
_cell.angle_gamma   90.00
#
_symmetry.space_group_name_H-M   'P 1'
#
loop_
_entity.id
_entity.type
_entity.pdbx_description
1 polymer ?
#
loop_
_entity_poly.entity_id
_entity_poly.type
_entity_poly.pdbx_seq_one_letter_code
_entity_poly.pdbx_strand_id
1 'polypeptide(L)'
;IGTPPMNILPGRLVRRGNALDLQVLGTEVALPRRLQSHAKLSTYVDRDVLLGLRAEDLSTDPAWLNITDPAAFRVQVEMAERMGAETYLYADLQGRRVIARVPGTVSFQKDDQTVLYPNMEALHLFDPETEVCICD
;
A
#
# COMPACT_ATOMS: atom_id res chain seq x y z
N ILE A 1 -14.25 -2.69 -17.30
CA ILE A 1 -14.56 -1.93 -16.10
C ILE A 1 -14.95 -2.87 -14.99
N GLY A 2 -14.45 -2.69 -13.85
CA GLY A 2 -14.69 -3.48 -12.68
C GLY A 2 -13.78 -2.98 -11.58
N THR A 3 -13.72 -3.71 -10.49
CA THR A 3 -12.83 -3.39 -9.40
C THR A 3 -11.39 -3.62 -9.87
N PRO A 4 -10.48 -2.66 -9.69
CA PRO A 4 -9.08 -2.88 -10.03
C PRO A 4 -8.48 -4.03 -9.22
N PRO A 5 -7.48 -4.73 -9.75
CA PRO A 5 -6.78 -5.76 -8.99
C PRO A 5 -6.06 -5.16 -7.79
N MET A 6 -5.82 -5.99 -6.78
CA MET A 6 -5.04 -5.61 -5.61
C MET A 6 -3.64 -5.19 -6.04
N ASN A 7 -3.13 -4.12 -5.45
CA ASN A 7 -1.74 -3.73 -5.62
C ASN A 7 -0.87 -4.71 -4.85
N ILE A 8 0.14 -5.27 -5.51
CA ILE A 8 1.08 -6.19 -4.89
C ILE A 8 2.47 -5.58 -4.96
N LEU A 9 3.07 -5.35 -3.82
CA LEU A 9 4.38 -4.70 -3.71
C LEU A 9 5.35 -5.61 -2.97
N PRO A 10 6.62 -5.64 -3.38
CA PRO A 10 7.63 -6.41 -2.66
C PRO A 10 7.96 -5.70 -1.35
N GLY A 11 8.17 -6.47 -0.32
CA GLY A 11 8.56 -5.95 0.98
C GLY A 11 9.49 -6.90 1.70
N ARG A 12 10.06 -6.43 2.78
CA ARG A 12 10.89 -7.23 3.67
C ARG A 12 10.49 -6.95 5.10
N LEU A 13 10.22 -8.01 5.83
CA LEU A 13 9.83 -7.89 7.23
C LEU A 13 11.09 -7.75 8.07
N VAL A 14 11.14 -6.73 8.92
CA VAL A 14 12.30 -6.46 9.76
C VAL A 14 11.86 -6.21 11.20
N ARG A 15 12.73 -6.53 12.14
CA ARG A 15 12.49 -6.24 13.54
C ARG A 15 13.21 -4.95 13.93
N ARG A 16 12.46 -4.05 14.60
CA ARG A 16 13.00 -2.81 15.15
C ARG A 16 12.69 -2.78 16.64
N GLY A 17 13.68 -3.15 17.47
CA GLY A 17 13.44 -3.32 18.89
C GLY A 17 12.42 -4.43 19.14
N ASN A 18 11.31 -4.10 19.78
CA ASN A 18 10.22 -5.05 20.04
C ASN A 18 9.13 -5.01 18.97
N ALA A 19 9.30 -4.20 17.94
CA ALA A 19 8.28 -4.03 16.90
C ALA A 19 8.69 -4.67 15.59
N LEU A 20 7.70 -5.00 14.77
CA LEU A 20 7.89 -5.45 13.40
C LEU A 20 7.53 -4.32 12.45
N ASP A 21 8.43 -4.05 11.53
CA ASP A 21 8.25 -3.08 10.47
C ASP A 21 8.37 -3.76 9.12
N LEU A 22 7.88 -3.07 8.11
CA LEU A 22 7.93 -3.54 6.73
C LEU A 22 8.74 -2.54 5.91
N GLN A 23 9.76 -3.00 5.22
CA GLN A 23 10.49 -2.19 4.25
C GLN A 23 9.86 -2.40 2.89
N VAL A 24 9.33 -1.34 2.28
CA VAL A 24 8.66 -1.40 0.98
C VAL A 24 9.25 -0.33 0.08
N LEU A 25 10.00 -0.77 -0.94
CA LEU A 25 10.54 0.13 -1.98
C LEU A 25 11.23 1.38 -1.39
N GLY A 26 12.08 1.18 -0.39
CA GLY A 26 12.83 2.27 0.23
C GLY A 26 12.10 3.02 1.33
N THR A 27 10.86 2.65 1.63
CA THR A 27 10.08 3.26 2.72
C THR A 27 9.88 2.23 3.81
N GLU A 28 10.18 2.58 5.04
CA GLU A 28 9.91 1.71 6.18
C GLU A 28 8.60 2.11 6.82
N VAL A 29 7.70 1.14 7.01
CA VAL A 29 6.38 1.37 7.57
C VAL A 29 6.14 0.40 8.72
N ALA A 30 5.46 0.88 9.76
CA ALA A 30 5.12 0.03 10.89
C ALA A 30 3.97 -0.90 10.51
N LEU A 31 4.04 -2.15 10.93
CA LEU A 31 2.90 -3.06 10.82
C LEU A 31 1.82 -2.65 11.80
N PRO A 32 0.54 -2.85 11.44
CA PRO A 32 -0.54 -2.59 12.38
C PRO A 32 -0.40 -3.47 13.63
N ARG A 33 -0.93 -2.97 14.75
CA ARG A 33 -0.81 -3.63 16.05
C ARG A 33 -1.31 -5.08 16.01
N ARG A 34 -2.39 -5.33 15.26
CA ARG A 34 -2.97 -6.67 15.15
C ARG A 34 -2.00 -7.71 14.60
N LEU A 35 -0.98 -7.29 13.87
CA LEU A 35 0.00 -8.17 13.23
C LEU A 35 1.31 -8.27 14.00
N GLN A 36 1.56 -7.37 14.96
CA GLN A 36 2.84 -7.30 15.66
C GLN A 36 3.22 -8.58 16.38
N SER A 37 2.25 -9.33 16.90
CA SER A 37 2.47 -10.57 17.63
C SER A 37 1.93 -11.78 16.90
N HIS A 38 1.67 -11.68 15.60
CA HIS A 38 1.15 -12.80 14.82
C HIS A 38 2.20 -13.91 14.69
N ALA A 39 1.84 -15.12 15.11
CA ALA A 39 2.80 -16.23 15.22
C ALA A 39 3.49 -16.57 13.89
N LYS A 40 2.75 -16.57 12.78
CA LYS A 40 3.32 -16.87 11.46
C LYS A 40 4.34 -15.84 11.02
N LEU A 41 4.12 -14.58 11.36
CA LEU A 41 5.03 -13.51 10.92
C LEU A 41 6.40 -13.62 11.56
N SER A 42 6.50 -14.21 12.75
CA SER A 42 7.79 -14.38 13.39
C SER A 42 8.75 -15.24 12.56
N THR A 43 8.21 -16.11 11.72
CA THR A 43 9.03 -16.97 10.84
C THR A 43 9.50 -16.25 9.58
N TYR A 44 8.98 -15.05 9.30
CA TYR A 44 9.31 -14.25 8.12
C TYR A 44 10.21 -13.07 8.42
N VAL A 45 10.65 -12.91 9.66
CA VAL A 45 11.56 -11.81 10.02
C VAL A 45 12.85 -11.93 9.21
N ASP A 46 13.28 -10.81 8.63
CA ASP A 46 14.44 -10.71 7.73
C ASP A 46 14.25 -11.48 6.42
N ARG A 47 13.01 -11.73 6.04
CA ARG A 47 12.66 -12.40 4.79
C ARG A 47 11.77 -11.51 3.93
N ASP A 48 11.76 -11.81 2.64
CA ASP A 48 10.90 -11.14 1.69
C ASP A 48 9.46 -11.59 1.86
N VAL A 49 8.54 -10.65 1.70
CA VAL A 49 7.10 -10.87 1.69
C VAL A 49 6.49 -10.02 0.58
N LEU A 50 5.23 -10.30 0.23
CA LEU A 50 4.47 -9.44 -0.67
C LEU A 50 3.41 -8.70 0.14
N LEU A 51 3.34 -7.39 -0.08
CA LEU A 51 2.33 -6.53 0.52
C LEU A 51 1.19 -6.36 -0.46
N GLY A 52 -0.03 -6.64 -0.03
CA GLY A 52 -1.24 -6.42 -0.83
C GLY A 52 -2.07 -5.30 -0.26
N LEU A 53 -2.43 -4.34 -1.12
CA LEU A 53 -3.34 -3.23 -0.78
C LEU A 53 -4.30 -3.01 -1.94
N ARG A 54 -5.59 -2.94 -1.63
CA ARG A 54 -6.58 -2.64 -2.64
C ARG A 54 -6.56 -1.16 -2.98
N ALA A 55 -7.06 -0.79 -4.16
CA ALA A 55 -7.11 0.61 -4.59
C ALA A 55 -7.80 1.49 -3.56
N GLU A 56 -8.87 0.98 -2.94
CA GLU A 56 -9.63 1.70 -1.91
C GLU A 56 -8.84 1.98 -0.63
N ASP A 57 -7.70 1.32 -0.44
CA ASP A 57 -6.85 1.47 0.72
C ASP A 57 -5.59 2.29 0.43
N LEU A 58 -5.55 2.94 -0.73
CA LEU A 58 -4.51 3.90 -1.12
C LEU A 58 -5.17 5.19 -1.55
N SER A 59 -4.74 6.32 -1.03
CA SER A 59 -5.28 7.60 -1.46
C SER A 59 -4.25 8.72 -1.31
N THR A 60 -4.52 9.84 -1.98
CA THR A 60 -3.73 11.07 -1.83
C THR A 60 -4.14 11.87 -0.61
N ASP A 61 -5.25 11.50 0.05
CA ASP A 61 -5.76 12.20 1.23
C ASP A 61 -5.91 11.20 2.38
N PRO A 62 -5.01 11.24 3.38
CA PRO A 62 -5.10 10.32 4.51
C PRO A 62 -6.36 10.53 5.35
N ALA A 63 -6.90 11.74 5.39
CA ALA A 63 -8.15 12.01 6.14
C ALA A 63 -9.34 11.27 5.52
N TRP A 64 -9.33 11.09 4.20
CA TRP A 64 -10.38 10.36 3.50
C TRP A 64 -10.42 8.88 3.88
N LEU A 65 -9.29 8.34 4.32
CA LEU A 65 -9.18 6.96 4.79
C LEU A 65 -9.18 6.84 6.31
N ASN A 66 -9.37 7.94 7.02
CA ASN A 66 -9.30 7.99 8.49
C ASN A 66 -7.95 7.48 9.03
N ILE A 67 -6.87 7.78 8.32
CA ILE A 67 -5.53 7.39 8.74
C ILE A 67 -4.89 8.53 9.52
N THR A 68 -4.27 8.21 10.66
CA THR A 68 -3.42 9.13 11.40
C THR A 68 -1.99 8.63 11.29
N ASP A 69 -1.04 9.56 11.18
CA ASP A 69 0.39 9.26 11.12
C ASP A 69 0.72 8.25 10.00
N PRO A 70 0.33 8.53 8.75
CA PRO A 70 0.45 7.57 7.66
C PRO A 70 1.88 7.45 7.14
N ALA A 71 2.23 6.26 6.64
CA ALA A 71 3.35 6.09 5.73
C ALA A 71 3.03 6.80 4.42
N ALA A 72 4.05 7.11 3.63
CA ALA A 72 3.88 7.88 2.40
C ALA A 72 4.74 7.28 1.28
N PHE A 73 4.13 7.09 0.11
CA PHE A 73 4.82 6.66 -1.09
C PHE A 73 4.78 7.77 -2.13
N ARG A 74 5.95 8.19 -2.60
CA ARG A 74 6.04 9.18 -3.69
C ARG A 74 5.83 8.47 -5.01
N VAL A 75 4.91 8.99 -5.82
CA VAL A 75 4.53 8.38 -7.09
C VAL A 75 4.45 9.44 -8.18
N GLN A 76 4.50 8.97 -9.43
CA GLN A 76 4.28 9.81 -10.60
C GLN A 76 3.00 9.36 -11.29
N VAL A 77 2.10 10.29 -11.52
CA VAL A 77 0.80 9.99 -12.13
C VAL A 77 0.97 9.58 -13.59
N GLU A 78 0.36 8.47 -13.97
CA GLU A 78 0.29 8.03 -15.36
C GLU A 78 -1.03 8.44 -16.00
N MET A 79 -2.14 8.22 -15.31
CA MET A 79 -3.46 8.64 -15.77
C MET A 79 -4.44 8.67 -14.61
N ALA A 80 -5.55 9.34 -14.80
CA ALA A 80 -6.65 9.38 -13.85
C ALA A 80 -7.95 9.04 -14.60
N GLU A 81 -8.76 8.17 -13.99
CA GLU A 81 -10.03 7.75 -14.56
C GLU A 81 -11.16 8.13 -13.62
N ARG A 82 -12.00 9.04 -14.04
CA ARG A 82 -13.11 9.50 -13.22
C ARG A 82 -14.24 8.49 -13.23
N MET A 83 -14.67 8.07 -12.03
CA MET A 83 -15.72 7.07 -11.82
C MET A 83 -16.81 7.69 -10.94
N GLY A 84 -17.51 8.70 -11.45
CA GLY A 84 -18.51 9.41 -10.67
C GLY A 84 -17.89 10.30 -9.61
N ALA A 85 -18.23 10.07 -8.33
CA ALA A 85 -17.71 10.86 -7.21
C ALA A 85 -16.26 10.55 -6.87
N GLU A 86 -15.70 9.49 -7.44
CA GLU A 86 -14.36 9.02 -7.15
C GLU A 86 -13.53 8.96 -8.42
N THR A 87 -12.21 8.95 -8.25
CA THR A 87 -11.27 8.79 -9.35
C THR A 87 -10.33 7.64 -9.04
N TYR A 88 -10.09 6.77 -10.01
CA TYR A 88 -8.98 5.83 -9.94
C TYR A 88 -7.74 6.52 -10.49
N LEU A 89 -6.70 6.56 -9.68
CA LEU A 89 -5.42 7.15 -10.03
C LEU A 89 -4.44 6.03 -10.32
N TYR A 90 -3.91 6.02 -11.54
CA TYR A 90 -2.89 5.07 -11.97
C TYR A 90 -1.55 5.78 -11.89
N ALA A 91 -0.63 5.22 -11.13
CA ALA A 91 0.63 5.90 -10.86
C ALA A 91 1.80 4.93 -10.91
N ASP A 92 2.98 5.46 -11.13
CA ASP A 92 4.23 4.74 -11.09
C ASP A 92 4.89 4.90 -9.72
N LEU A 93 5.14 3.77 -9.06
CA LEU A 93 5.89 3.70 -7.82
C LEU A 93 7.18 2.93 -8.09
N GLN A 94 8.24 3.66 -8.37
CA GLN A 94 9.57 3.09 -8.64
C GLN A 94 9.54 1.96 -9.69
N GLY A 95 8.89 2.24 -10.82
CA GLY A 95 8.80 1.30 -11.92
C GLY A 95 7.62 0.33 -11.84
N ARG A 96 6.80 0.41 -10.80
CA ARG A 96 5.64 -0.45 -10.61
C ARG A 96 4.37 0.35 -10.71
N ARG A 97 3.39 -0.15 -11.46
CA ARG A 97 2.08 0.50 -11.50
C ARG A 97 1.30 0.21 -10.22
N VAL A 98 0.78 1.25 -9.61
CA VAL A 98 -0.17 1.15 -8.50
C VAL A 98 -1.45 1.88 -8.86
N ILE A 99 -2.55 1.44 -8.28
CA ILE A 99 -3.87 2.03 -8.50
C ILE A 99 -4.42 2.46 -7.17
N ALA A 100 -4.80 3.73 -7.07
CA ALA A 100 -5.37 4.31 -5.86
C ALA A 100 -6.77 4.83 -6.14
N ARG A 101 -7.58 4.93 -5.11
CA ARG A 101 -8.90 5.55 -5.19
C ARG A 101 -8.85 6.87 -4.45
N VAL A 102 -9.18 7.94 -5.14
CA VAL A 102 -9.06 9.30 -4.62
C VAL A 102 -10.38 10.04 -4.81
N PRO A 103 -10.62 11.11 -3.99
CA PRO A 103 -11.82 11.93 -4.20
C PRO A 103 -11.87 12.53 -5.60
N GLY A 104 -13.04 12.53 -6.22
CA GLY A 104 -13.23 13.06 -7.57
C GLY A 104 -13.10 14.57 -7.67
N THR A 105 -12.95 15.26 -6.52
CA THR A 105 -12.78 16.72 -6.48
C THR A 105 -11.37 17.17 -6.83
N VAL A 106 -10.41 16.26 -6.87
CA VAL A 106 -9.01 16.57 -7.18
C VAL A 106 -8.72 16.14 -8.60
N SER A 107 -8.07 17.01 -9.36
CA SER A 107 -7.65 16.72 -10.74
C SER A 107 -6.18 16.39 -10.78
N PHE A 108 -5.84 15.34 -11.53
CA PHE A 108 -4.46 14.92 -11.76
C PHE A 108 -4.20 14.87 -13.25
N GLN A 109 -2.98 15.23 -13.63
CA GLN A 109 -2.53 15.14 -15.00
C GLN A 109 -1.34 14.19 -15.08
N LYS A 110 -1.12 13.64 -16.28
CA LYS A 110 0.02 12.78 -16.53
C LYS A 110 1.31 13.49 -16.13
N ASP A 111 2.20 12.72 -15.52
CA ASP A 111 3.52 13.15 -15.03
C ASP A 111 3.49 14.02 -13.78
N ASP A 112 2.31 14.30 -13.21
CA ASP A 112 2.24 14.96 -11.90
C ASP A 112 2.94 14.10 -10.84
N GLN A 113 3.62 14.77 -9.92
CA GLN A 113 4.20 14.12 -8.75
C GLN A 113 3.22 14.25 -7.59
N THR A 114 2.97 13.15 -6.90
CA THR A 114 2.11 13.18 -5.72
C THR A 114 2.55 12.13 -4.71
N VAL A 115 1.81 12.02 -3.62
CA VAL A 115 2.08 11.08 -2.55
C VAL A 115 0.84 10.23 -2.33
N LEU A 116 1.03 8.93 -2.21
CA LEU A 116 -0.04 8.01 -1.82
C LEU A 116 0.17 7.55 -0.39
N TYR A 117 -0.92 7.52 0.37
CA TYR A 117 -0.94 7.10 1.76
C TYR A 117 -1.68 5.78 1.87
N PRO A 118 -1.03 4.72 2.36
CA PRO A 118 -1.69 3.43 2.51
C PRO A 118 -2.45 3.34 3.83
N ASN A 119 -3.61 2.69 3.80
CA ASN A 119 -4.27 2.25 5.01
C ASN A 119 -3.67 0.92 5.43
N MET A 120 -2.67 0.95 6.28
CA MET A 120 -1.94 -0.25 6.70
C MET A 120 -2.79 -1.22 7.52
N GLU A 121 -3.90 -0.74 8.11
CA GLU A 121 -4.83 -1.62 8.82
C GLU A 121 -5.51 -2.62 7.87
N ALA A 122 -5.58 -2.29 6.58
CA ALA A 122 -6.22 -3.13 5.57
C ALA A 122 -5.23 -3.96 4.75
N LEU A 123 -3.95 -3.96 5.11
CA LEU A 123 -2.94 -4.67 4.35
C LEU A 123 -3.12 -6.19 4.43
N HIS A 124 -2.66 -6.85 3.37
CA HIS A 124 -2.51 -8.31 3.33
C HIS A 124 -1.05 -8.64 3.11
N LEU A 125 -0.56 -9.70 3.71
CA LEU A 125 0.81 -10.17 3.49
C LEU A 125 0.78 -11.58 2.90
N PHE A 126 1.60 -11.78 1.89
CA PHE A 126 1.67 -13.06 1.17
C PHE A 126 3.10 -13.59 1.16
N ASP A 127 3.21 -14.91 1.18
CA ASP A 127 4.48 -15.58 0.93
C ASP A 127 4.86 -15.36 -0.54
N PRO A 128 6.08 -14.89 -0.85
CA PRO A 128 6.43 -14.57 -2.22
C PRO A 128 6.58 -15.80 -3.13
N GLU A 129 6.82 -16.98 -2.58
CA GLU A 129 6.97 -18.20 -3.37
C GLU A 129 5.65 -18.91 -3.60
N THR A 130 4.84 -19.07 -2.55
CA THR A 130 3.57 -19.79 -2.63
C THR A 130 2.40 -18.89 -3.01
N GLU A 131 2.55 -17.57 -2.81
CA GLU A 131 1.51 -16.56 -2.98
C GLU A 131 0.31 -16.79 -2.05
N VAL A 132 0.50 -17.59 -1.00
CA VAL A 132 -0.54 -17.84 0.00
C VAL A 132 -0.49 -16.72 1.04
N CYS A 133 -1.67 -16.28 1.48
CA CYS A 133 -1.78 -15.25 2.50
C CYS A 133 -1.17 -15.75 3.81
N ILE A 134 -0.24 -14.96 4.36
CA ILE A 134 0.38 -15.27 5.64
C ILE A 134 -0.57 -14.85 6.76
N CYS A 135 -1.18 -13.69 6.59
CA CYS A 135 -2.11 -13.12 7.56
C CYS A 135 -2.93 -12.00 6.93
N ASP A 136 -4.10 -11.82 7.45
CA ASP A 136 -5.02 -10.75 7.06
C ASP A 136 -5.20 -9.75 8.20
#